data_c8bf1ce482fe39868585a5e6e2bfedb1
#
_entry.id   c8bf1ce482fe39868585a5e6e2bfedb1
#
_cell.length_a   1.000
_cell.length_b   1.000
_cell.length_c   1.000
_cell.angle_alpha   90.00
_cell.angle_beta   90.00
_cell.angle_gamma   90.00
#
_symmetry.space_group_name_H-M   'P 1'
#
loop_
_entity.id
_entity.type
_entity.pdbx_description
1 polymer ?
#
loop_
_entity_poly.entity_id
_entity_poly.type
_entity_poly.pdbx_seq_one_letter_code
_entity_poly.pdbx_strand_id
1 'polypeptide(L)'
;YEDLETALATVPKFKMAHMNPQAIEFMEREIVLASERYIGKSVFPQELEGVQIGAYLLVTLDGNSEDEVDALIEQAAELVLEAGAIDVLVADTSAKMKDAWAARSSFLEAIMEETKLLDECDVVVPVNKIAEYLTFVNKTGEECGLVIKSFGHAGDGNLHIYQCSNDLEEE
;
A
#
# COMPACT_ATOMS: atom_id res chain seq x y z
N TYR A 1 4.98 8.27 1.35
CA TYR A 1 5.74 8.55 0.12
C TYR A 1 4.96 9.51 -0.77
N GLU A 2 5.67 10.31 -1.55
CA GLU A 2 5.05 11.20 -2.53
C GLU A 2 4.43 10.43 -3.70
N ASP A 3 5.04 9.30 -4.08
CA ASP A 3 4.59 8.46 -5.19
C ASP A 3 4.77 6.97 -4.92
N LEU A 4 4.06 6.16 -5.71
CA LEU A 4 4.07 4.70 -5.61
C LEU A 4 5.40 4.08 -6.05
N GLU A 5 6.07 4.66 -7.04
CA GLU A 5 7.33 4.13 -7.57
C GLU A 5 8.42 4.16 -6.50
N THR A 6 8.56 5.30 -5.80
CA THR A 6 9.50 5.47 -4.69
C THR A 6 9.18 4.52 -3.53
N ALA A 7 7.89 4.38 -3.18
CA ALA A 7 7.45 3.43 -2.15
C ALA A 7 7.87 2.00 -2.50
N LEU A 8 7.54 1.54 -3.69
CA LEU A 8 7.83 0.17 -4.13
C LEU A 8 9.33 -0.10 -4.32
N ALA A 9 10.11 0.91 -4.77
CA ALA A 9 11.57 0.80 -4.86
C ALA A 9 12.24 0.65 -3.47
N THR A 10 11.54 0.99 -2.40
CA THR A 10 12.02 0.80 -1.02
C THR A 10 11.92 -0.67 -0.58
N VAL A 11 10.93 -1.41 -1.05
CA VAL A 11 10.63 -2.77 -0.56
C VAL A 11 11.84 -3.74 -0.65
N PRO A 12 12.59 -3.83 -1.76
CA PRO A 12 13.78 -4.69 -1.83
C PRO A 12 14.87 -4.31 -0.83
N LYS A 13 14.91 -3.07 -0.36
CA LYS A 13 15.95 -2.58 0.56
C LYS A 13 15.86 -3.24 1.94
N PHE A 14 14.65 -3.61 2.40
CA PHE A 14 14.47 -4.39 3.63
C PHE A 14 15.27 -5.69 3.58
N LYS A 15 15.17 -6.42 2.49
CA LYS A 15 15.93 -7.66 2.30
C LYS A 15 17.44 -7.42 2.20
N MET A 16 17.84 -6.35 1.53
CA MET A 16 19.27 -5.98 1.41
C MET A 16 19.86 -5.57 2.78
N ALA A 17 19.06 -4.99 3.65
CA ALA A 17 19.42 -4.67 5.03
C ALA A 17 19.31 -5.87 5.99
N HIS A 18 19.05 -7.07 5.47
CA HIS A 18 18.81 -8.28 6.26
C HIS A 18 17.65 -8.18 7.24
N MET A 19 16.71 -7.27 7.00
CA MET A 19 15.45 -7.20 7.72
C MET A 19 14.46 -8.17 7.11
N ASN A 20 13.62 -8.78 7.97
CA ASN A 20 12.59 -9.71 7.55
C ASN A 20 11.24 -9.33 8.17
N PRO A 21 10.60 -8.24 7.70
CA PRO A 21 9.27 -7.87 8.16
C PRO A 21 8.27 -9.01 7.98
N GLN A 22 7.33 -9.15 8.91
CA GLN A 22 6.25 -10.13 8.82
C GLN A 22 5.33 -9.84 7.62
N ALA A 23 5.13 -8.55 7.32
CA ALA A 23 4.38 -8.09 6.16
C ALA A 23 4.89 -6.73 5.68
N ILE A 24 4.83 -6.51 4.37
CA ILE A 24 4.96 -5.20 3.73
C ILE A 24 3.81 -5.07 2.74
N GLU A 25 2.80 -4.27 3.10
CA GLU A 25 1.66 -3.97 2.26
C GLU A 25 1.89 -2.65 1.54
N PHE A 26 1.64 -2.58 0.24
CA PHE A 26 1.59 -1.29 -0.45
C PHE A 26 0.14 -0.85 -0.63
N MET A 27 -0.08 0.46 -0.57
CA MET A 27 -1.39 1.08 -0.66
C MET A 27 -1.26 2.40 -1.41
N GLU A 28 -2.03 2.55 -2.49
CA GLU A 28 -2.13 3.83 -3.19
C GLU A 28 -3.08 4.78 -2.46
N ARG A 29 -2.83 6.09 -2.61
CA ARG A 29 -3.64 7.12 -1.96
C ARG A 29 -5.12 6.97 -2.22
N GLU A 30 -5.52 6.75 -3.46
CA GLU A 30 -6.94 6.72 -3.85
C GLU A 30 -7.69 5.54 -3.19
N ILE A 31 -7.03 4.40 -3.03
CA ILE A 31 -7.66 3.26 -2.35
C ILE A 31 -7.72 3.47 -0.84
N VAL A 32 -6.74 4.14 -0.24
CA VAL A 32 -6.76 4.54 1.17
C VAL A 32 -7.92 5.51 1.44
N LEU A 33 -8.11 6.52 0.58
CA LEU A 33 -9.22 7.45 0.69
C LEU A 33 -10.59 6.77 0.55
N ALA A 34 -10.72 5.83 -0.40
CA ALA A 34 -11.94 5.06 -0.58
C ALA A 34 -12.26 4.23 0.69
N SER A 35 -11.26 3.53 1.20
CA SER A 35 -11.38 2.73 2.43
C SER A 35 -11.75 3.59 3.65
N GLU A 36 -11.12 4.74 3.83
CA GLU A 36 -11.43 5.65 4.94
C GLU A 36 -12.87 6.20 4.86
N ARG A 37 -13.37 6.48 3.64
CA ARG A 37 -14.79 6.82 3.43
C ARG A 37 -15.69 5.66 3.81
N TYR A 38 -15.35 4.44 3.36
CA TYR A 38 -16.13 3.23 3.62
C TYR A 38 -16.24 2.92 5.11
N ILE A 39 -15.11 2.96 5.86
CA ILE A 39 -15.11 2.71 7.31
C ILE A 39 -15.56 3.91 8.14
N GLY A 40 -15.73 5.08 7.54
CA GLY A 40 -16.13 6.33 8.21
C GLY A 40 -15.08 6.89 9.17
N LYS A 41 -13.80 6.60 8.93
CA LYS A 41 -12.69 7.00 9.81
C LYS A 41 -11.42 7.33 9.03
N SER A 42 -10.82 8.51 9.30
CA SER A 42 -9.48 8.83 8.79
C SER A 42 -8.41 8.17 9.68
N VAL A 43 -7.51 7.43 9.05
CA VAL A 43 -6.48 6.62 9.71
C VAL A 43 -5.09 7.08 9.30
N PHE A 44 -4.90 7.38 8.01
CA PHE A 44 -3.62 7.74 7.43
C PHE A 44 -3.57 9.24 7.09
N PRO A 45 -2.44 9.93 7.30
CA PRO A 45 -2.28 11.30 6.86
C PRO A 45 -2.37 11.38 5.34
N GLN A 46 -3.03 12.41 4.80
CA GLN A 46 -3.18 12.64 3.37
C GLN A 46 -2.19 13.65 2.82
N GLU A 47 -1.63 14.45 3.71
CA GLU A 47 -0.66 15.50 3.43
C GLU A 47 0.26 15.66 4.63
N LEU A 48 1.51 15.99 4.39
CA LEU A 48 2.48 16.35 5.43
C LEU A 48 3.35 17.51 4.93
N GLU A 49 3.46 18.57 5.74
CA GLU A 49 4.28 19.76 5.44
C GLU A 49 4.01 20.39 4.05
N GLY A 50 2.77 20.31 3.56
CA GLY A 50 2.38 20.79 2.24
C GLY A 50 2.69 19.82 1.08
N VAL A 51 3.20 18.63 1.37
CA VAL A 51 3.44 17.57 0.38
C VAL A 51 2.29 16.57 0.45
N GLN A 52 1.64 16.34 -0.68
CA GLN A 52 0.60 15.32 -0.79
C GLN A 52 1.20 13.92 -0.75
N ILE A 53 0.61 13.04 0.05
CA ILE A 53 1.02 11.65 0.12
C ILE A 53 0.33 10.88 -1.00
N GLY A 54 1.12 10.26 -1.89
CA GLY A 54 0.64 9.48 -3.02
C GLY A 54 0.60 7.97 -2.76
N ALA A 55 1.45 7.48 -1.85
CA ALA A 55 1.50 6.05 -1.53
C ALA A 55 1.98 5.79 -0.09
N TYR A 56 1.61 4.61 0.42
CA TYR A 56 1.95 4.15 1.76
C TYR A 56 2.54 2.73 1.71
N LEU A 57 3.46 2.46 2.62
CA LEU A 57 3.84 1.10 2.99
C LEU A 57 3.38 0.84 4.43
N LEU A 58 2.57 -0.19 4.63
CA LEU A 58 2.25 -0.70 5.95
C LEU A 58 3.18 -1.87 6.25
N VAL A 59 4.13 -1.65 7.16
CA VAL A 59 5.16 -2.62 7.51
C VAL A 59 4.86 -3.20 8.89
N THR A 60 4.80 -4.52 8.99
CA THR A 60 4.65 -5.22 10.26
C THR A 60 5.97 -5.85 10.66
N LEU A 61 6.42 -5.51 11.86
CA LEU A 61 7.62 -6.05 12.48
C LEU A 61 7.22 -6.84 13.73
N ASP A 62 7.90 -7.94 13.97
CA ASP A 62 7.76 -8.77 15.16
C ASP A 62 9.12 -9.12 15.74
N GLY A 63 9.14 -9.50 17.02
CA GLY A 63 10.36 -9.86 17.74
C GLY A 63 10.05 -10.60 19.04
N ASN A 64 11.09 -11.09 19.69
CA ASN A 64 10.95 -11.88 20.93
C ASN A 64 10.82 -11.00 22.19
N SER A 65 11.05 -9.68 22.07
CA SER A 65 10.93 -8.71 23.15
C SER A 65 10.55 -7.33 22.61
N GLU A 66 10.03 -6.47 23.47
CA GLU A 66 9.74 -5.06 23.13
C GLU A 66 11.01 -4.33 22.67
N ASP A 67 12.13 -4.49 23.37
CA ASP A 67 13.41 -3.87 23.00
C ASP A 67 13.88 -4.29 21.60
N GLU A 68 13.67 -5.56 21.22
CA GLU A 68 13.99 -6.05 19.88
C GLU A 68 13.10 -5.41 18.81
N VAL A 69 11.80 -5.32 19.07
CA VAL A 69 10.84 -4.69 18.16
C VAL A 69 11.14 -3.19 18.00
N ASP A 70 11.42 -2.49 19.10
CA ASP A 70 11.78 -1.08 19.06
C ASP A 70 13.04 -0.82 18.22
N ALA A 71 14.08 -1.66 18.39
CA ALA A 71 15.29 -1.57 17.58
C ALA A 71 15.02 -1.83 16.08
N LEU A 72 14.13 -2.80 15.76
CA LEU A 72 13.73 -3.07 14.39
C LEU A 72 12.92 -1.92 13.78
N ILE A 73 12.05 -1.26 14.58
CA ILE A 73 11.28 -0.09 14.15
C ILE A 73 12.23 1.07 13.82
N GLU A 74 13.21 1.36 14.70
CA GLU A 74 14.21 2.41 14.46
C GLU A 74 15.01 2.14 13.17
N GLN A 75 15.49 0.91 12.99
CA GLN A 75 16.22 0.53 11.78
C GLN A 75 15.35 0.62 10.52
N ALA A 76 14.08 0.20 10.59
CA ALA A 76 13.14 0.31 9.48
C ALA A 76 12.86 1.79 9.14
N ALA A 77 12.66 2.63 10.15
CA ALA A 77 12.41 4.06 9.98
C ALA A 77 13.60 4.75 9.27
N GLU A 78 14.83 4.51 9.72
CA GLU A 78 16.02 5.04 9.06
C GLU A 78 16.09 4.59 7.59
N LEU A 79 15.90 3.29 7.33
CA LEU A 79 15.95 2.72 5.99
C LEU A 79 14.94 3.37 5.05
N VAL A 80 13.68 3.54 5.49
CA VAL A 80 12.64 4.05 4.60
C VAL A 80 12.77 5.57 4.40
N LEU A 81 13.24 6.33 5.38
CA LEU A 81 13.52 7.76 5.25
C LEU A 81 14.69 7.99 4.28
N GLU A 82 15.78 7.23 4.40
CA GLU A 82 16.89 7.26 3.43
C GLU A 82 16.44 6.85 2.02
N ALA A 83 15.39 6.05 1.92
CA ALA A 83 14.83 5.60 0.65
C ALA A 83 13.83 6.58 0.03
N GLY A 84 13.53 7.70 0.69
CA GLY A 84 12.64 8.76 0.19
C GLY A 84 11.23 8.75 0.76
N ALA A 85 11.01 8.07 1.90
CA ALA A 85 9.76 8.26 2.64
C ALA A 85 9.68 9.71 3.15
N ILE A 86 8.48 10.30 3.09
CA ILE A 86 8.23 11.64 3.62
C ILE A 86 8.26 11.59 5.15
N ASP A 87 7.67 10.54 5.73
CA ASP A 87 7.60 10.35 7.18
C ASP A 87 7.34 8.87 7.53
N VAL A 88 7.49 8.56 8.81
CA VAL A 88 7.21 7.26 9.41
C VAL A 88 6.27 7.41 10.60
N LEU A 89 5.14 6.75 10.54
CA LEU A 89 4.17 6.72 11.63
C LEU A 89 4.21 5.36 12.32
N VAL A 90 4.44 5.35 13.62
CA VAL A 90 4.46 4.13 14.41
C VAL A 90 3.09 3.86 15.02
N ALA A 91 2.51 2.71 14.69
CA ALA A 91 1.30 2.21 15.34
C ALA A 91 1.69 1.44 16.63
N ASP A 92 1.96 2.19 17.68
CA ASP A 92 2.49 1.74 18.98
C ASP A 92 1.44 1.22 19.95
N THR A 93 0.15 1.29 19.58
CA THR A 93 -0.96 0.80 20.41
C THR A 93 -1.82 -0.19 19.64
N SER A 94 -2.44 -1.15 20.35
CA SER A 94 -3.38 -2.07 19.74
C SER A 94 -4.53 -1.39 19.02
N ALA A 95 -4.94 -0.19 19.46
CA ALA A 95 -5.96 0.60 18.79
C ALA A 95 -5.49 1.11 17.42
N LYS A 96 -4.30 1.74 17.34
CA LYS A 96 -3.72 2.22 16.09
C LYS A 96 -3.47 1.06 15.10
N MET A 97 -2.93 -0.07 15.59
CA MET A 97 -2.72 -1.27 14.78
C MET A 97 -4.04 -1.78 14.20
N LYS A 98 -5.09 -1.89 15.03
CA LYS A 98 -6.42 -2.32 14.61
C LYS A 98 -7.01 -1.37 13.55
N ASP A 99 -6.87 -0.05 13.73
CA ASP A 99 -7.38 0.93 12.80
C ASP A 99 -6.66 0.83 11.44
N ALA A 100 -5.33 0.73 11.42
CA ALA A 100 -4.54 0.58 10.20
C ALA A 100 -4.93 -0.70 9.43
N TRP A 101 -5.05 -1.83 10.14
CA TRP A 101 -5.49 -3.09 9.52
C TRP A 101 -6.96 -3.08 9.10
N ALA A 102 -7.85 -2.40 9.83
CA ALA A 102 -9.25 -2.25 9.44
C ALA A 102 -9.37 -1.49 8.11
N ALA A 103 -8.63 -0.41 7.96
CA ALA A 103 -8.58 0.33 6.70
C ALA A 103 -8.02 -0.55 5.57
N ARG A 104 -6.87 -1.24 5.78
CA ARG A 104 -6.27 -2.13 4.77
C ARG A 104 -7.19 -3.28 4.37
N SER A 105 -7.91 -3.87 5.32
CA SER A 105 -8.78 -5.02 5.07
C SER A 105 -10.08 -4.68 4.36
N SER A 106 -10.46 -3.40 4.32
CA SER A 106 -11.71 -2.94 3.67
C SER A 106 -11.52 -2.43 2.24
N PHE A 107 -10.34 -2.62 1.64
CA PHE A 107 -10.05 -2.09 0.30
C PHE A 107 -10.97 -2.67 -0.77
N LEU A 108 -11.20 -3.98 -0.78
CA LEU A 108 -12.09 -4.61 -1.76
C LEU A 108 -13.53 -4.08 -1.62
N GLU A 109 -14.06 -4.04 -0.39
CA GLU A 109 -15.41 -3.54 -0.13
C GLU A 109 -15.55 -2.07 -0.55
N ALA A 110 -14.53 -1.26 -0.29
CA ALA A 110 -14.51 0.15 -0.71
C ALA A 110 -14.49 0.30 -2.24
N ILE A 111 -13.73 -0.54 -2.95
CA ILE A 111 -13.73 -0.56 -4.42
C ILE A 111 -15.11 -0.97 -4.94
N MET A 112 -15.71 -2.01 -4.37
CA MET A 112 -17.03 -2.51 -4.78
C MET A 112 -18.15 -1.48 -4.57
N GLU A 113 -18.06 -0.65 -3.52
CA GLU A 113 -19.03 0.41 -3.27
C GLU A 113 -18.97 1.54 -4.31
N GLU A 114 -17.77 1.84 -4.82
CA GLU A 114 -17.53 2.93 -5.76
C GLU A 114 -17.61 2.52 -7.24
N THR A 115 -17.70 1.22 -7.53
CA THR A 115 -17.53 0.69 -8.89
C THR A 115 -18.71 -0.20 -9.27
N LYS A 116 -19.30 0.05 -10.46
CA LYS A 116 -20.42 -0.76 -10.99
C LYS A 116 -19.94 -2.11 -11.54
N LEU A 117 -18.86 -2.09 -12.30
CA LEU A 117 -18.26 -3.27 -12.89
C LEU A 117 -16.84 -3.41 -12.40
N LEU A 118 -16.51 -4.59 -11.92
CA LEU A 118 -15.24 -4.93 -11.32
C LEU A 118 -14.81 -6.31 -11.82
N ASP A 119 -13.55 -6.40 -12.27
CA ASP A 119 -12.87 -7.68 -12.48
C ASP A 119 -11.55 -7.68 -11.72
N GLU A 120 -11.12 -8.85 -11.25
CA GLU A 120 -9.91 -9.01 -10.44
C GLU A 120 -8.88 -9.88 -11.16
N CYS A 121 -7.64 -9.43 -11.11
CA CYS A 121 -6.49 -10.21 -11.52
C CYS A 121 -5.52 -10.31 -10.33
N ASP A 122 -5.35 -11.51 -9.80
CA ASP A 122 -4.41 -11.82 -8.71
C ASP A 122 -3.12 -12.38 -9.32
N VAL A 123 -2.01 -11.67 -9.14
CA VAL A 123 -0.74 -11.98 -9.80
C VAL A 123 0.43 -11.92 -8.83
N VAL A 124 1.46 -12.71 -9.13
CA VAL A 124 2.74 -12.64 -8.42
C VAL A 124 3.84 -12.21 -9.38
N VAL A 125 4.55 -11.16 -9.01
CA VAL A 125 5.71 -10.65 -9.76
C VAL A 125 6.94 -10.59 -8.86
N PRO A 126 8.16 -10.66 -9.42
CA PRO A 126 9.37 -10.43 -8.62
C PRO A 126 9.32 -9.07 -7.92
N VAL A 127 9.66 -9.03 -6.63
CA VAL A 127 9.53 -7.83 -5.77
C VAL A 127 10.18 -6.59 -6.41
N ASN A 128 11.34 -6.73 -7.04
CA ASN A 128 12.03 -5.65 -7.73
C ASN A 128 11.42 -5.25 -9.09
N LYS A 129 10.30 -5.86 -9.48
CA LYS A 129 9.56 -5.59 -10.73
C LYS A 129 8.16 -5.05 -10.47
N ILE A 130 7.73 -4.92 -9.22
CA ILE A 130 6.38 -4.47 -8.88
C ILE A 130 6.12 -3.08 -9.46
N ALA A 131 7.02 -2.11 -9.26
CA ALA A 131 6.86 -0.75 -9.76
C ALA A 131 6.71 -0.70 -11.29
N GLU A 132 7.60 -1.40 -12.01
CA GLU A 132 7.56 -1.49 -13.49
C GLU A 132 6.26 -2.12 -13.97
N TYR A 133 5.81 -3.17 -13.30
CA TYR A 133 4.56 -3.88 -13.64
C TYR A 133 3.33 -3.00 -13.41
N LEU A 134 3.21 -2.34 -12.26
CA LEU A 134 2.08 -1.47 -11.97
C LEU A 134 2.03 -0.23 -12.88
N THR A 135 3.18 0.35 -13.23
CA THR A 135 3.25 1.42 -14.23
C THR A 135 2.70 0.95 -15.58
N PHE A 136 3.09 -0.25 -16.02
CA PHE A 136 2.56 -0.85 -17.26
C PHE A 136 1.05 -1.09 -17.18
N VAL A 137 0.56 -1.67 -16.08
CA VAL A 137 -0.86 -1.99 -15.90
C VAL A 137 -1.71 -0.73 -15.87
N ASN A 138 -1.30 0.30 -15.10
CA ASN A 138 -2.03 1.57 -15.02
C ASN A 138 -2.13 2.25 -16.39
N LYS A 139 -1.01 2.33 -17.13
CA LYS A 139 -1.00 2.88 -18.49
C LYS A 139 -1.91 2.11 -19.44
N THR A 140 -1.88 0.77 -19.39
CA THR A 140 -2.74 -0.07 -20.22
C THR A 140 -4.21 0.14 -19.88
N GLY A 141 -4.55 0.26 -18.59
CA GLY A 141 -5.89 0.58 -18.13
C GLY A 141 -6.39 1.91 -18.71
N GLU A 142 -5.58 2.97 -18.64
CA GLU A 142 -5.91 4.27 -19.23
C GLU A 142 -6.17 4.16 -20.75
N GLU A 143 -5.31 3.43 -21.49
CA GLU A 143 -5.46 3.20 -22.94
C GLU A 143 -6.76 2.44 -23.27
N CYS A 144 -7.23 1.58 -22.35
CA CYS A 144 -8.48 0.83 -22.47
C CYS A 144 -9.72 1.56 -21.93
N GLY A 145 -9.56 2.73 -21.33
CA GLY A 145 -10.65 3.48 -20.68
C GLY A 145 -11.11 2.86 -19.35
N LEU A 146 -10.24 2.10 -18.69
CA LEU A 146 -10.49 1.47 -17.40
C LEU A 146 -9.77 2.22 -16.28
N VAL A 147 -10.36 2.23 -15.09
CA VAL A 147 -9.69 2.67 -13.87
C VAL A 147 -9.06 1.46 -13.21
N ILE A 148 -7.75 1.49 -13.04
CA ILE A 148 -7.03 0.45 -12.31
C ILE A 148 -6.91 0.87 -10.86
N LYS A 149 -7.25 -0.05 -9.95
CA LYS A 149 -6.98 0.08 -8.52
C LYS A 149 -6.16 -1.12 -8.08
N SER A 150 -5.05 -0.88 -7.38
CA SER A 150 -4.17 -1.95 -6.96
C SER A 150 -3.71 -1.80 -5.52
N PHE A 151 -3.52 -2.93 -4.87
CA PHE A 151 -2.90 -3.07 -3.58
C PHE A 151 -2.32 -4.48 -3.45
N GLY A 152 -1.55 -4.76 -2.42
CA GLY A 152 -1.06 -6.13 -2.23
C GLY A 152 0.13 -6.25 -1.31
N HIS A 153 0.66 -7.47 -1.30
CA HIS A 153 1.74 -7.89 -0.44
C HIS A 153 3.09 -7.61 -1.14
N ALA A 154 3.59 -6.39 -1.00
CA ALA A 154 4.83 -5.99 -1.66
C ALA A 154 6.05 -6.81 -1.20
N GLY A 155 5.99 -7.38 0.02
CA GLY A 155 7.06 -8.21 0.57
C GLY A 155 7.31 -9.52 -0.19
N ASP A 156 6.28 -10.11 -0.79
CA ASP A 156 6.37 -11.38 -1.55
C ASP A 156 5.98 -11.25 -3.03
N GLY A 157 5.52 -10.06 -3.45
CA GLY A 157 5.19 -9.76 -4.83
C GLY A 157 3.77 -10.13 -5.25
N ASN A 158 2.90 -10.51 -4.33
CA ASN A 158 1.49 -10.78 -4.62
C ASN A 158 0.69 -9.46 -4.71
N LEU A 159 0.06 -9.25 -5.87
CA LEU A 159 -0.66 -8.04 -6.22
C LEU A 159 -2.10 -8.36 -6.59
N HIS A 160 -3.02 -7.61 -6.00
CA HIS A 160 -4.44 -7.59 -6.37
C HIS A 160 -4.67 -6.40 -7.31
N ILE A 161 -5.04 -6.68 -8.54
CA ILE A 161 -5.28 -5.69 -9.59
C ILE A 161 -6.75 -5.71 -9.95
N TYR A 162 -7.43 -4.59 -9.74
CA TYR A 162 -8.85 -4.45 -10.03
C TYR A 162 -9.05 -3.56 -11.25
N GLN A 163 -9.70 -4.11 -12.29
CA GLN A 163 -10.15 -3.38 -13.45
C GLN A 163 -11.56 -2.86 -13.16
N CYS A 164 -11.69 -1.54 -13.07
CA CYS A 164 -12.92 -0.89 -12.65
C CYS A 164 -13.53 -0.07 -13.78
N SER A 165 -14.86 -0.12 -13.95
CA SER A 165 -15.59 0.75 -14.85
C SER A 165 -16.95 1.13 -14.27
N ASN A 166 -17.35 2.39 -14.53
CA ASN A 166 -18.69 2.90 -14.24
C ASN A 166 -19.47 3.20 -15.52
N ASP A 167 -18.81 3.13 -16.68
CA ASP A 167 -19.35 3.51 -17.99
C ASP A 167 -19.71 2.31 -18.89
N LEU A 168 -19.18 1.12 -18.58
CA LEU A 168 -19.54 -0.12 -19.26
C LEU A 168 -20.86 -0.66 -18.72
N GLU A 169 -21.65 -1.32 -19.59
CA GLU A 169 -22.84 -2.07 -19.20
C GLU A 169 -22.52 -3.58 -19.18
N GLU A 170 -23.11 -4.32 -18.25
CA GLU A 170 -23.09 -5.79 -18.30
C GLU A 170 -23.83 -6.26 -19.56
N GLU A 171 -23.18 -7.07 -20.40
CA GLU A 171 -23.80 -7.73 -21.54
C GLU A 171 -24.55 -9.02 -21.14
#